data_4359913ba73f1f34e106e0bd87b8a4a5
#
_entry.id   4359913ba73f1f34e106e0bd87b8a4a5
#
_cell.length_a   1.000
_cell.length_b   1.000
_cell.length_c   1.000
_cell.angle_alpha   90.00
_cell.angle_beta   90.00
_cell.angle_gamma   90.00
#
_symmetry.space_group_name_H-M   'P 1'
#
loop_
_entity.id
_entity.type
_entity.pdbx_description
1 polymer ?
#
loop_
_entity_poly.entity_id
_entity_poly.type
_entity_poly.pdbx_seq_one_letter_code
_entity_poly.pdbx_strand_id
1 'polypeptide(L)'
;MFLIIVPAYNEANTIGNLLKQIDNKYDVLVVDDGSIDSTSDLSEKLGAKVIKSKKNNGVDYSINIGFEYAVKNDYKYVVTIDADGQHSVSDLEKIINVLKNQDCDLVI
;
A
#
# COMPACT_ATOMS: atom_id res chain seq x y z
N MET A 1 -13.17 6.84 -4.30
CA MET A 1 -11.70 7.01 -4.29
C MET A 1 -11.04 5.87 -3.53
N PHE A 2 -10.00 5.31 -4.10
CA PHE A 2 -9.33 4.13 -3.56
C PHE A 2 -7.98 4.48 -2.99
N LEU A 3 -7.60 3.84 -1.90
CA LEU A 3 -6.24 3.89 -1.37
C LEU A 3 -5.65 2.47 -1.38
N ILE A 4 -4.47 2.33 -1.96
CA ILE A 4 -3.73 1.08 -1.90
C ILE A 4 -2.73 1.19 -0.77
N ILE A 5 -2.82 0.29 0.22
CA ILE A 5 -1.94 0.26 1.38
C ILE A 5 -0.93 -0.87 1.18
N VAL A 6 0.35 -0.54 1.26
CA VAL A 6 1.43 -1.50 1.11
C VAL A 6 2.25 -1.53 2.39
N PRO A 7 1.97 -2.47 3.31
CA PRO A 7 2.84 -2.65 4.46
C PRO A 7 4.18 -3.22 4.00
N ALA A 8 5.27 -2.66 4.50
CA ALA A 8 6.61 -3.04 4.06
C ALA A 8 7.59 -3.06 5.23
N TYR A 9 8.52 -4.00 5.19
CA TYR A 9 9.64 -4.07 6.12
C TYR A 9 10.83 -4.68 5.42
N ASN A 10 11.88 -3.86 5.21
CA ASN A 10 13.09 -4.27 4.49
C ASN A 10 12.79 -4.90 3.13
N GLU A 11 11.98 -4.20 2.34
CA GLU A 11 11.51 -4.68 1.04
C GLU A 11 12.12 -3.89 -0.12
N ALA A 12 13.29 -3.30 0.06
CA ALA A 12 13.93 -2.48 -0.98
C ALA A 12 14.11 -3.24 -2.30
N ASN A 13 14.32 -4.55 -2.25
CA ASN A 13 14.53 -5.35 -3.45
C ASN A 13 13.25 -5.59 -4.25
N THR A 14 12.08 -5.48 -3.64
CA THR A 14 10.80 -5.84 -4.27
C THR A 14 9.85 -4.66 -4.41
N ILE A 15 9.93 -3.69 -3.50
CA ILE A 15 8.98 -2.57 -3.46
C ILE A 15 9.00 -1.75 -4.75
N GLY A 16 10.17 -1.57 -5.35
CA GLY A 16 10.29 -0.79 -6.58
C GLY A 16 9.53 -1.42 -7.75
N ASN A 17 9.67 -2.73 -7.92
CA ASN A 17 8.96 -3.44 -8.98
C ASN A 17 7.46 -3.38 -8.78
N LEU A 18 7.00 -3.56 -7.54
CA LEU A 18 5.59 -3.48 -7.22
C LEU A 18 5.02 -2.10 -7.57
N LEU A 19 5.68 -1.04 -7.10
CA LEU A 19 5.18 0.32 -7.31
C LEU A 19 5.18 0.72 -8.78
N LYS A 20 6.16 0.25 -9.56
CA LYS A 20 6.21 0.53 -11.00
C LYS A 20 5.07 -0.12 -11.76
N GLN A 21 4.54 -1.23 -11.26
CA GLN A 21 3.44 -1.94 -11.90
C GLN A 21 2.07 -1.33 -11.57
N ILE A 22 1.96 -0.60 -10.46
CA ILE A 22 0.71 0.04 -10.08
C ILE A 22 0.51 1.29 -10.92
N ASP A 23 -0.66 1.40 -11.55
CA ASP A 23 -1.01 2.57 -12.35
C ASP A 23 -1.00 3.82 -11.47
N ASN A 24 -0.35 4.89 -11.92
CA ASN A 24 -0.22 6.12 -11.14
C ASN A 24 -1.54 6.88 -10.95
N LYS A 25 -2.63 6.41 -11.54
CA LYS A 25 -3.96 6.94 -11.25
C LYS A 25 -4.46 6.56 -9.86
N TYR A 26 -3.84 5.57 -9.22
CA TYR A 26 -4.21 5.15 -7.87
C TYR A 26 -3.32 5.80 -6.83
N ASP A 27 -3.91 6.12 -5.68
CA ASP A 27 -3.14 6.62 -4.55
C ASP A 27 -2.57 5.43 -3.78
N VAL A 28 -1.27 5.49 -3.51
CA VAL A 28 -0.56 4.41 -2.82
C VAL A 28 0.08 4.96 -1.56
N LEU A 29 -0.17 4.27 -0.46
CA LEU A 29 0.48 4.53 0.83
C LEU A 29 1.35 3.34 1.18
N VAL A 30 2.65 3.56 1.29
CA VAL A 30 3.58 2.57 1.83
C VAL A 30 3.72 2.84 3.33
N VAL A 31 3.39 1.83 4.14
CA VAL A 31 3.61 1.91 5.58
C VAL A 31 4.86 1.10 5.88
N ASP A 32 5.95 1.81 6.10
CA ASP A 32 7.26 1.21 6.35
C ASP A 32 7.41 0.95 7.84
N ASP A 33 7.47 -0.32 8.21
CA ASP A 33 7.47 -0.77 9.59
C ASP A 33 8.90 -0.78 10.20
N GLY A 34 9.63 0.29 10.02
CA GLY A 34 10.93 0.46 10.64
C GLY A 34 12.08 -0.15 9.85
N SER A 35 12.01 -0.14 8.52
CA SER A 35 13.09 -0.67 7.68
C SER A 35 14.42 0.03 7.92
N ILE A 36 15.50 -0.72 7.86
CA ILE A 36 16.85 -0.18 7.91
C ILE A 36 17.48 -0.03 6.53
N ASP A 37 16.82 -0.54 5.49
CA ASP A 37 17.27 -0.39 4.11
C ASP A 37 16.61 0.83 3.45
N SER A 38 16.70 0.93 2.13
CA SER A 38 16.19 2.08 1.36
C SER A 38 14.71 1.96 0.98
N THR A 39 13.93 1.13 1.65
CA THR A 39 12.52 0.92 1.33
C THR A 39 11.73 2.23 1.24
N SER A 40 11.81 3.08 2.25
CA SER A 40 11.09 4.37 2.26
C SER A 40 11.57 5.30 1.15
N ASP A 41 12.87 5.43 0.96
CA ASP A 41 13.42 6.35 -0.05
C ASP A 41 13.01 5.95 -1.46
N LEU A 42 13.07 4.65 -1.77
CA LEU A 42 12.63 4.14 -3.07
C LEU A 42 11.13 4.37 -3.29
N SER A 43 10.33 4.16 -2.25
CA SER A 43 8.89 4.34 -2.33
C SER A 43 8.54 5.80 -2.65
N GLU A 44 9.17 6.73 -1.96
CA GLU A 44 8.95 8.16 -2.20
C GLU A 44 9.37 8.58 -3.61
N LYS A 45 10.51 8.08 -4.08
CA LYS A 45 10.99 8.37 -5.45
C LYS A 45 10.01 7.92 -6.51
N LEU A 46 9.25 6.86 -6.25
CA LEU A 46 8.29 6.31 -7.20
C LEU A 46 6.89 6.90 -7.03
N GLY A 47 6.74 7.92 -6.19
CA GLY A 47 5.51 8.68 -6.08
C GLY A 47 4.55 8.21 -5.00
N ALA A 48 4.90 7.22 -4.20
CA ALA A 48 4.05 6.77 -3.10
C ALA A 48 4.14 7.72 -1.92
N LYS A 49 3.06 7.83 -1.16
CA LYS A 49 3.11 8.42 0.18
C LYS A 49 3.73 7.39 1.11
N VAL A 50 4.51 7.84 2.08
CA VAL A 50 5.19 6.94 3.01
C VAL A 50 4.95 7.40 4.44
N ILE A 51 4.54 6.44 5.30
CA ILE A 51 4.55 6.60 6.75
C ILE A 51 5.57 5.59 7.28
N LYS A 52 6.55 6.06 8.00
CA LYS A 52 7.62 5.20 8.53
C LYS A 52 7.57 5.15 10.04
N SER A 53 7.52 3.94 10.60
CA SER A 53 7.63 3.72 12.04
C SER A 53 9.11 3.69 12.46
N LYS A 54 9.37 4.04 13.73
CA LYS A 54 10.74 4.04 14.25
C LYS A 54 11.29 2.64 14.48
N LYS A 55 10.42 1.66 14.68
CA LYS A 55 10.79 0.27 14.93
C LYS A 55 9.77 -0.67 14.31
N ASN A 56 10.13 -1.94 14.19
CA ASN A 56 9.25 -2.96 13.67
C ASN A 56 8.16 -3.28 14.70
N ASN A 57 6.91 -3.05 14.34
CA ASN A 57 5.74 -3.30 15.19
C ASN A 57 4.82 -4.41 14.66
N GLY A 58 5.10 -4.93 13.47
CA GLY A 58 4.33 -5.99 12.85
C GLY A 58 3.36 -5.50 11.79
N VAL A 59 2.91 -6.44 10.94
CA VAL A 59 2.06 -6.13 9.79
C VAL A 59 0.69 -5.60 10.20
N ASP A 60 0.11 -6.13 11.28
CA ASP A 60 -1.20 -5.67 11.74
C ASP A 60 -1.16 -4.21 12.20
N TYR A 61 -0.08 -3.81 12.86
CA TYR A 61 0.12 -2.43 13.26
C TYR A 61 0.20 -1.51 12.03
N SER A 62 0.95 -1.94 11.01
CA SER A 62 1.11 -1.18 9.77
C SER A 62 -0.21 -1.02 9.01
N ILE A 63 -1.01 -2.08 8.95
CA ILE A 63 -2.32 -2.03 8.30
C ILE A 63 -3.25 -1.06 9.04
N ASN A 64 -3.23 -1.07 10.38
CA ASN A 64 -4.03 -0.14 11.17
C ASN A 64 -3.64 1.32 10.92
N ILE A 65 -2.35 1.60 10.81
CA ILE A 65 -1.87 2.94 10.45
C ILE A 65 -2.43 3.35 9.08
N GLY A 66 -2.41 2.43 8.12
CA GLY A 66 -2.96 2.68 6.79
C GLY A 66 -4.45 2.99 6.82
N PHE A 67 -5.21 2.26 7.62
CA PHE A 67 -6.65 2.51 7.76
C PHE A 67 -6.92 3.86 8.41
N GLU A 68 -6.16 4.24 9.44
CA GLU A 68 -6.29 5.57 10.05
C GLU A 68 -6.03 6.68 9.03
N TYR A 69 -5.00 6.52 8.22
CA TYR A 69 -4.70 7.47 7.16
C TYR A 69 -5.86 7.57 6.16
N ALA A 70 -6.42 6.44 5.77
CA ALA A 70 -7.54 6.41 4.83
C ALA A 70 -8.76 7.14 5.39
N VAL A 71 -9.09 6.94 6.65
CA VAL A 71 -10.21 7.63 7.30
C VAL A 71 -9.97 9.13 7.36
N LYS A 72 -8.78 9.55 7.75
CA LYS A 72 -8.44 10.97 7.85
C LYS A 72 -8.49 11.69 6.51
N ASN A 73 -8.23 10.98 5.41
CA ASN A 73 -8.14 11.56 4.09
C ASN A 73 -9.35 11.23 3.21
N ASP A 74 -10.44 10.76 3.82
CA ASP A 74 -11.73 10.55 3.17
C ASP A 74 -11.71 9.52 2.04
N TYR A 75 -10.84 8.51 2.11
CA TYR A 75 -10.88 7.43 1.16
C TYR A 75 -12.08 6.51 1.48
N LYS A 76 -12.83 6.19 0.45
CA LYS A 76 -14.01 5.33 0.59
C LYS A 76 -13.64 3.84 0.57
N TYR A 77 -12.60 3.49 -0.19
CA TYR A 77 -12.19 2.11 -0.37
C TYR A 77 -10.71 1.95 -0.09
N VAL A 78 -10.35 0.83 0.51
CA VAL A 78 -8.97 0.49 0.85
C VAL A 78 -8.67 -0.91 0.35
N VAL A 79 -7.52 -1.06 -0.31
CA VAL A 79 -7.01 -2.37 -0.74
C VAL A 79 -5.61 -2.52 -0.18
N THR A 80 -5.32 -3.65 0.45
CA THR A 80 -3.96 -3.94 0.92
C THR A 80 -3.27 -4.90 -0.02
N ILE A 81 -1.97 -4.69 -0.24
CA ILE A 81 -1.16 -5.57 -1.09
C ILE A 81 0.22 -5.73 -0.45
N ASP A 82 0.74 -6.95 -0.43
CA ASP A 82 2.04 -7.22 0.18
C ASP A 82 3.19 -6.73 -0.69
N ALA A 83 4.20 -6.15 -0.05
CA ALA A 83 5.36 -5.60 -0.73
C ALA A 83 6.29 -6.69 -1.30
N ASP A 84 6.13 -7.93 -0.90
CA ASP A 84 6.98 -9.05 -1.33
C ASP A 84 6.70 -9.53 -2.77
N GLY A 85 5.69 -8.95 -3.41
CA GLY A 85 5.38 -9.28 -4.80
C GLY A 85 4.62 -10.57 -5.01
N GLN A 86 4.06 -11.17 -3.96
CA GLN A 86 3.29 -12.41 -4.09
C GLN A 86 1.94 -12.21 -4.77
N HIS A 87 1.43 -10.98 -4.78
CA HIS A 87 0.18 -10.66 -5.44
C HIS A 87 0.46 -9.95 -6.76
N SER A 88 -0.26 -10.33 -7.82
CA SER A 88 -0.09 -9.68 -9.11
C SER A 88 -0.92 -8.40 -9.18
N VAL A 89 -0.40 -7.41 -9.89
CA VAL A 89 -1.11 -6.14 -10.09
C VAL A 89 -2.37 -6.34 -10.94
N SER A 90 -2.39 -7.35 -11.82
CA SER A 90 -3.60 -7.67 -12.58
C SER A 90 -4.74 -8.13 -11.67
N ASP A 91 -4.44 -8.84 -10.59
CA ASP A 91 -5.43 -9.20 -9.58
C ASP A 91 -5.96 -7.97 -8.85
N LEU A 92 -5.09 -7.01 -8.55
CA LEU A 92 -5.48 -5.75 -7.96
C LEU A 92 -6.49 -5.01 -8.84
N GLU A 93 -6.25 -4.94 -10.13
CA GLU A 93 -7.17 -4.27 -11.06
C GLU A 93 -8.53 -4.96 -11.11
N LYS A 94 -8.57 -6.29 -11.06
CA LYS A 94 -9.82 -7.04 -11.00
C LYS A 94 -10.60 -6.71 -9.73
N ILE A 95 -9.92 -6.64 -8.59
CA ILE A 95 -10.54 -6.30 -7.31
C ILE A 95 -11.13 -4.90 -7.35
N ILE A 96 -10.38 -3.93 -7.87
CA ILE A 96 -10.85 -2.56 -7.98
C ILE A 96 -12.07 -2.45 -8.88
N ASN A 97 -12.08 -3.17 -10.00
CA ASN A 97 -13.23 -3.17 -10.90
C ASN A 97 -14.49 -3.73 -10.22
N VAL A 98 -14.33 -4.79 -9.42
CA VAL A 98 -15.44 -5.33 -8.63
C VAL A 98 -15.98 -4.31 -7.64
N LEU A 99 -15.10 -3.60 -6.94
CA LEU A 99 -15.48 -2.56 -5.98
C LEU A 99 -16.25 -1.43 -6.65
N LYS A 100 -15.80 -0.98 -7.81
CA LYS A 100 -16.49 0.08 -8.55
C LYS A 100 -17.93 -0.31 -8.92
N ASN A 101 -18.14 -1.60 -9.17
CA ASN A 101 -19.45 -2.08 -9.63
C ASN A 101 -20.37 -2.50 -8.48
N GLN A 102 -19.86 -2.83 -7.32
CA GLN A 102 -20.62 -3.42 -6.22
C GLN A 102 -20.72 -2.57 -4.96
N ASP A 103 -20.07 -1.42 -4.94
CA ASP A 103 -20.09 -0.49 -3.79
C ASP A 103 -19.70 -1.16 -2.47
N CYS A 104 -18.63 -1.94 -2.49
CA CYS A 104 -18.06 -2.56 -1.29
C CYS A 104 -17.12 -1.57 -0.57
N ASP A 105 -17.07 -1.66 0.78
CA ASP A 105 -16.27 -0.72 1.58
C ASP A 105 -14.84 -1.19 1.81
N LEU A 106 -14.58 -2.49 1.81
CA LEU A 106 -13.27 -3.04 2.15
C LEU A 106 -13.02 -4.33 1.40
N VAL A 107 -11.80 -4.43 0.82
CA VAL A 107 -11.31 -5.68 0.22
C VAL A 107 -9.86 -5.88 0.64
N ILE A 108 -9.53 -7.09 0.99
CA ILE A 108 -8.17 -7.46 1.38
C ILE A 108 -7.57 -8.42 0.37
#